data_831814b9d980c339431c29a55e646f74
#
_entry.id   831814b9d980c339431c29a55e646f74
#
_cell.length_a   1.000
_cell.length_b   1.000
_cell.length_c   1.000
_cell.angle_alpha   90.00
_cell.angle_beta   90.00
_cell.angle_gamma   90.00
#
_symmetry.space_group_name_H-M   'P 1'
#
loop_
_entity.id
_entity.type
_entity.pdbx_description
1 polymer ?
#
loop_
_entity_poly.entity_id
_entity_poly.type
_entity_poly.pdbx_seq_one_letter_code
_entity_poly.pdbx_strand_id
1 'polypeptide(L)'
;MSKRAVVVIDLQNEYSPSGKLPLTGIEAAVANAEKVIEDARAKGIPVIHIRHEFAHGEMPVFVPGSDGVEIQAAVAPREGEPVIVKNYVNSFRETELKLLLDERGVQEVVVVGAMSHMCVDAGVRAAADLGYSVIVVHDACATLDLEFGDVKVSATQVHAAMMAALGFAYATLKSTDEYLAG
;
A
#
# COMPACT_ATOMS: atom_id res chain seq x y z
N MET A 1 0.34 -11.97 20.95
CA MET A 1 -0.13 -11.32 19.71
C MET A 1 1.08 -10.68 19.05
N SER A 2 1.18 -10.70 17.73
CA SER A 2 2.26 -10.01 17.01
C SER A 2 2.14 -8.50 17.24
N LYS A 3 3.29 -7.85 17.54
CA LYS A 3 3.34 -6.38 17.61
C LYS A 3 3.44 -5.74 16.21
N ARG A 4 3.41 -6.53 15.16
CA ARG A 4 3.54 -6.16 13.75
C ARG A 4 2.26 -6.48 13.00
N ALA A 5 1.91 -5.66 12.02
CA ALA A 5 0.88 -5.93 11.02
C ALA A 5 1.38 -5.55 9.63
N VAL A 6 0.93 -6.27 8.60
CA VAL A 6 1.12 -5.89 7.20
C VAL A 6 -0.11 -5.11 6.74
N VAL A 7 0.10 -3.92 6.20
CA VAL A 7 -0.95 -3.09 5.59
C VAL A 7 -0.71 -3.05 4.08
N VAL A 8 -1.63 -3.65 3.35
CA VAL A 8 -1.61 -3.76 1.88
C VAL A 8 -2.44 -2.61 1.32
N ILE A 9 -1.79 -1.63 0.71
CA ILE A 9 -2.46 -0.41 0.26
C ILE A 9 -2.80 -0.50 -1.23
N ASP A 10 -4.08 -0.51 -1.54
CA ASP A 10 -4.67 -0.28 -2.88
C ASP A 10 -4.07 -1.14 -4.02
N LEU A 11 -3.72 -2.42 -3.78
CA LEU A 11 -3.33 -3.34 -4.84
C LEU A 11 -4.58 -3.85 -5.59
N GLN A 12 -5.21 -2.95 -6.35
CA GLN A 12 -6.49 -3.12 -7.02
C GLN A 12 -6.34 -3.31 -8.53
N ASN A 13 -7.35 -3.90 -9.18
CA ASN A 13 -7.37 -4.17 -10.62
C ASN A 13 -7.24 -2.90 -11.47
N GLU A 14 -7.65 -1.74 -10.96
CA GLU A 14 -7.49 -0.44 -11.64
C GLU A 14 -6.05 -0.16 -12.05
N TYR A 15 -5.07 -0.64 -11.26
CA TYR A 15 -3.63 -0.47 -11.50
C TYR A 15 -2.99 -1.55 -12.36
N SER A 16 -3.73 -2.64 -12.67
CA SER A 16 -3.24 -3.70 -13.53
C SER A 16 -3.05 -3.22 -14.98
N PRO A 17 -2.30 -3.96 -15.82
CA PRO A 17 -2.13 -3.59 -17.24
C PRO A 17 -3.45 -3.46 -18.02
N SER A 18 -4.51 -4.14 -17.57
CA SER A 18 -5.86 -4.06 -18.16
C SER A 18 -6.77 -3.04 -17.47
N GLY A 19 -6.32 -2.43 -16.39
CA GLY A 19 -7.07 -1.41 -15.67
C GLY A 19 -7.05 -0.05 -16.35
N LYS A 20 -7.77 0.91 -15.79
CA LYS A 20 -7.84 2.27 -16.37
C LYS A 20 -6.68 3.18 -15.95
N LEU A 21 -5.90 2.77 -14.96
CA LEU A 21 -4.75 3.52 -14.45
C LEU A 21 -3.54 2.59 -14.25
N PRO A 22 -3.02 1.96 -15.31
CA PRO A 22 -1.95 0.99 -15.20
C PRO A 22 -0.66 1.62 -14.67
N LEU A 23 0.01 0.95 -13.72
CA LEU A 23 1.24 1.44 -13.13
C LEU A 23 2.46 0.73 -13.73
N THR A 24 3.57 1.46 -13.79
CA THR A 24 4.87 0.89 -14.16
C THR A 24 5.33 -0.11 -13.11
N GLY A 25 5.62 -1.35 -13.54
CA GLY A 25 6.14 -2.40 -12.67
C GLY A 25 5.14 -3.00 -11.68
N ILE A 26 3.83 -2.76 -11.84
CA ILE A 26 2.81 -3.24 -10.91
C ILE A 26 2.82 -4.77 -10.73
N GLU A 27 3.03 -5.53 -11.81
CA GLU A 27 3.04 -7.00 -11.74
C GLU A 27 4.18 -7.53 -10.85
N ALA A 28 5.36 -6.93 -10.95
CA ALA A 28 6.50 -7.26 -10.10
C ALA A 28 6.26 -6.84 -8.64
N ALA A 29 5.69 -5.66 -8.42
CA ALA A 29 5.34 -5.18 -7.08
C ALA A 29 4.28 -6.08 -6.41
N VAL A 30 3.26 -6.50 -7.14
CA VAL A 30 2.23 -7.43 -6.66
C VAL A 30 2.83 -8.79 -6.32
N ALA A 31 3.71 -9.34 -7.17
CA ALA A 31 4.38 -10.61 -6.89
C ALA A 31 5.28 -10.54 -5.63
N ASN A 32 5.91 -9.40 -5.38
CA ASN A 32 6.67 -9.17 -4.16
C ASN A 32 5.76 -8.97 -2.94
N ALA A 33 4.66 -8.23 -3.08
CA ALA A 33 3.67 -8.08 -2.03
C ALA A 33 3.05 -9.43 -1.63
N GLU A 34 2.77 -10.31 -2.60
CA GLU A 34 2.30 -11.69 -2.34
C GLU A 34 3.26 -12.45 -1.43
N LYS A 35 4.58 -12.39 -1.68
CA LYS A 35 5.59 -13.04 -0.83
C LYS A 35 5.57 -12.50 0.61
N VAL A 36 5.48 -11.17 0.77
CA VAL A 36 5.37 -10.52 2.09
C VAL A 36 4.11 -10.95 2.83
N ILE A 37 2.98 -11.00 2.12
CA ILE A 37 1.68 -11.42 2.68
C ILE A 37 1.72 -12.88 3.09
N GLU A 38 2.27 -13.78 2.26
CA GLU A 38 2.37 -15.20 2.60
C GLU A 38 3.30 -15.47 3.80
N ASP A 39 4.41 -14.74 3.90
CA ASP A 39 5.28 -14.79 5.07
C ASP A 39 4.55 -14.33 6.35
N ALA A 40 3.80 -13.23 6.25
CA ALA A 40 2.99 -12.73 7.36
C ALA A 40 1.95 -13.77 7.82
N ARG A 41 1.24 -14.37 6.86
CA ARG A 41 0.25 -15.45 7.10
C ARG A 41 0.90 -16.65 7.79
N ALA A 42 2.05 -17.10 7.30
CA ALA A 42 2.79 -18.22 7.88
C ALA A 42 3.26 -17.94 9.32
N LYS A 43 3.56 -16.68 9.65
CA LYS A 43 4.00 -16.24 10.98
C LYS A 43 2.86 -15.80 11.90
N GLY A 44 1.60 -15.84 11.45
CA GLY A 44 0.45 -15.34 12.20
C GLY A 44 0.47 -13.84 12.44
N ILE A 45 1.13 -13.08 11.56
CA ILE A 45 1.14 -11.62 11.55
C ILE A 45 -0.15 -11.15 10.85
N PRO A 46 -0.95 -10.27 11.47
CA PRO A 46 -2.15 -9.74 10.84
C PRO A 46 -1.88 -9.07 9.49
N VAL A 47 -2.70 -9.39 8.49
CA VAL A 47 -2.73 -8.72 7.19
C VAL A 47 -4.01 -7.90 7.11
N ILE A 48 -3.89 -6.63 6.75
CA ILE A 48 -5.00 -5.68 6.63
C ILE A 48 -4.94 -5.10 5.22
N HIS A 49 -6.03 -5.25 4.49
CA HIS A 49 -6.14 -4.74 3.13
C HIS A 49 -6.85 -3.39 3.11
N ILE A 50 -6.29 -2.45 2.37
CA ILE A 50 -6.91 -1.17 2.09
C ILE A 50 -7.39 -1.18 0.65
N ARG A 51 -8.62 -0.76 0.43
CA ARG A 51 -9.26 -0.62 -0.87
C ARG A 51 -9.72 0.81 -1.07
N HIS A 52 -9.21 1.47 -2.07
CA HIS A 52 -9.62 2.83 -2.42
C HIS A 52 -10.86 2.83 -3.31
N GLU A 53 -11.82 3.67 -2.98
CA GLU A 53 -12.99 3.96 -3.81
C GLU A 53 -13.25 5.46 -3.80
N PHE A 54 -13.43 6.08 -4.95
CA PHE A 54 -13.90 7.47 -4.99
C PHE A 54 -15.39 7.53 -4.71
N ALA A 55 -15.78 8.33 -3.72
CA ALA A 55 -17.18 8.54 -3.40
C ALA A 55 -17.92 9.14 -4.60
N HIS A 56 -19.10 8.60 -4.91
CA HIS A 56 -20.08 9.20 -5.80
C HIS A 56 -19.64 9.59 -7.23
N GLY A 57 -18.72 8.83 -7.83
CA GLY A 57 -18.38 9.02 -9.25
C GLY A 57 -17.61 10.30 -9.57
N GLU A 58 -16.89 10.85 -8.59
CA GLU A 58 -16.06 12.05 -8.75
C GLU A 58 -14.92 11.85 -9.77
N MET A 59 -14.51 10.59 -9.98
CA MET A 59 -13.44 10.22 -10.90
C MET A 59 -13.85 9.00 -11.75
N PRO A 60 -13.33 8.89 -12.98
CA PRO A 60 -13.64 7.75 -13.87
C PRO A 60 -12.90 6.45 -13.47
N VAL A 61 -12.07 6.49 -12.43
CA VAL A 61 -11.29 5.39 -11.87
C VAL A 61 -11.74 5.09 -10.44
N PHE A 62 -11.49 3.90 -9.95
CA PHE A 62 -11.91 3.45 -8.60
C PHE A 62 -13.38 3.67 -8.31
N VAL A 63 -14.22 3.40 -9.32
CA VAL A 63 -15.67 3.55 -9.23
C VAL A 63 -16.24 2.43 -8.35
N PRO A 64 -16.98 2.72 -7.27
CA PRO A 64 -17.58 1.71 -6.41
C PRO A 64 -18.38 0.67 -7.20
N GLY A 65 -18.17 -0.61 -6.89
CA GLY A 65 -18.86 -1.73 -7.55
C GLY A 65 -18.34 -2.11 -8.95
N SER A 66 -17.27 -1.44 -9.43
CA SER A 66 -16.59 -1.84 -10.66
C SER A 66 -15.53 -2.93 -10.40
N ASP A 67 -15.13 -3.65 -11.45
CA ASP A 67 -14.00 -4.58 -11.36
C ASP A 67 -12.68 -3.86 -10.97
N GLY A 68 -12.52 -2.61 -11.37
CA GLY A 68 -11.34 -1.80 -11.06
C GLY A 68 -11.05 -1.64 -9.57
N VAL A 69 -12.07 -1.60 -8.71
CA VAL A 69 -11.89 -1.49 -7.25
C VAL A 69 -11.57 -2.80 -6.57
N GLU A 70 -11.75 -3.94 -7.24
CA GLU A 70 -11.46 -5.23 -6.63
C GLU A 70 -9.96 -5.41 -6.43
N ILE A 71 -9.60 -6.07 -5.32
CA ILE A 71 -8.21 -6.39 -4.99
C ILE A 71 -7.69 -7.45 -5.97
N GLN A 72 -6.48 -7.27 -6.49
CA GLN A 72 -5.88 -8.20 -7.44
C GLN A 72 -5.79 -9.62 -6.85
N ALA A 73 -6.12 -10.62 -7.67
CA ALA A 73 -6.29 -12.00 -7.23
C ALA A 73 -5.06 -12.59 -6.50
N ALA A 74 -3.85 -12.23 -6.92
CA ALA A 74 -2.60 -12.71 -6.30
C ALA A 74 -2.44 -12.27 -4.83
N VAL A 75 -3.03 -11.14 -4.46
CA VAL A 75 -2.98 -10.58 -3.11
C VAL A 75 -4.36 -10.50 -2.45
N ALA A 76 -5.30 -11.29 -2.92
CA ALA A 76 -6.66 -11.29 -2.40
C ALA A 76 -6.71 -11.62 -0.90
N PRO A 77 -7.58 -10.94 -0.13
CA PRO A 77 -7.75 -11.21 1.28
C PRO A 77 -8.28 -12.63 1.52
N ARG A 78 -7.83 -13.26 2.59
CA ARG A 78 -8.35 -14.54 3.10
C ARG A 78 -9.42 -14.31 4.16
N GLU A 79 -10.17 -15.35 4.48
CA GLU A 79 -11.15 -15.32 5.56
C GLU A 79 -10.50 -14.83 6.88
N GLY A 80 -11.10 -13.84 7.52
CA GLY A 80 -10.60 -13.21 8.74
C GLY A 80 -9.60 -12.06 8.53
N GLU A 81 -9.17 -11.79 7.29
CA GLU A 81 -8.37 -10.60 6.96
C GLU A 81 -9.29 -9.41 6.68
N PRO A 82 -9.17 -8.32 7.42
CA PRO A 82 -10.03 -7.16 7.20
C PRO A 82 -9.71 -6.44 5.90
N VAL A 83 -10.76 -5.96 5.22
CA VAL A 83 -10.68 -5.04 4.09
C VAL A 83 -11.31 -3.73 4.50
N ILE A 84 -10.51 -2.67 4.52
CA ILE A 84 -10.95 -1.33 4.89
C ILE A 84 -11.08 -0.50 3.62
N VAL A 85 -12.29 -0.01 3.35
CA VAL A 85 -12.55 0.91 2.25
C VAL A 85 -12.22 2.33 2.69
N LYS A 86 -11.45 3.05 1.87
CA LYS A 86 -11.16 4.47 2.07
C LYS A 86 -11.59 5.31 0.88
N ASN A 87 -11.96 6.55 1.13
CA ASN A 87 -12.32 7.53 0.10
C ASN A 87 -11.28 8.66 -0.04
N TYR A 88 -10.21 8.62 0.75
CA TYR A 88 -9.12 9.60 0.75
C TYR A 88 -7.77 8.93 0.51
N VAL A 89 -6.78 9.71 0.11
CA VAL A 89 -5.42 9.22 -0.14
C VAL A 89 -4.80 8.60 1.12
N ASN A 90 -4.98 9.26 2.28
CA ASN A 90 -4.49 8.77 3.57
C ASN A 90 -5.39 7.65 4.09
N SER A 91 -4.82 6.46 4.28
CA SER A 91 -5.53 5.26 4.75
C SER A 91 -6.10 5.37 6.17
N PHE A 92 -5.63 6.32 6.97
CA PHE A 92 -6.12 6.56 8.33
C PHE A 92 -7.27 7.57 8.39
N ARG A 93 -7.47 8.33 7.29
CA ARG A 93 -8.48 9.38 7.28
C ARG A 93 -9.87 8.79 7.10
N GLU A 94 -10.74 9.00 8.11
CA GLU A 94 -12.14 8.55 8.12
C GLU A 94 -12.27 7.03 7.90
N THR A 95 -11.37 6.25 8.52
CA THR A 95 -11.38 4.80 8.52
C THR A 95 -11.13 4.26 9.93
N GLU A 96 -11.44 2.98 10.14
CA GLU A 96 -11.14 2.27 11.38
C GLU A 96 -9.71 1.72 11.47
N LEU A 97 -8.81 2.01 10.51
CA LEU A 97 -7.47 1.42 10.49
C LEU A 97 -6.70 1.62 11.79
N LYS A 98 -6.69 2.85 12.33
CA LYS A 98 -6.01 3.13 13.60
C LYS A 98 -6.59 2.32 14.76
N LEU A 99 -7.90 2.30 14.88
CA LEU A 99 -8.59 1.54 15.93
C LEU A 99 -8.24 0.06 15.86
N LEU A 100 -8.29 -0.51 14.67
CA LEU A 100 -7.98 -1.92 14.42
C LEU A 100 -6.52 -2.28 14.77
N LEU A 101 -5.57 -1.40 14.46
CA LEU A 101 -4.15 -1.58 14.82
C LEU A 101 -3.95 -1.49 16.34
N ASP A 102 -4.58 -0.52 16.99
CA ASP A 102 -4.47 -0.30 18.44
C ASP A 102 -5.09 -1.45 19.24
N GLU A 103 -6.29 -1.91 18.86
CA GLU A 103 -6.96 -3.07 19.49
C GLU A 103 -6.14 -4.36 19.40
N ARG A 104 -5.32 -4.50 18.36
CA ARG A 104 -4.40 -5.63 18.17
C ARG A 104 -3.04 -5.43 18.84
N GLY A 105 -2.81 -4.28 19.47
CA GLY A 105 -1.54 -3.93 20.13
C GLY A 105 -0.38 -3.79 19.15
N VAL A 106 -0.66 -3.43 17.90
CA VAL A 106 0.35 -3.24 16.85
C VAL A 106 1.24 -2.04 17.21
N GLN A 107 2.54 -2.20 17.06
CA GLN A 107 3.56 -1.18 17.26
C GLN A 107 4.38 -0.92 15.99
N GLU A 108 4.39 -1.88 15.07
CA GLU A 108 5.11 -1.79 13.81
C GLU A 108 4.20 -2.14 12.64
N VAL A 109 4.17 -1.27 11.64
CA VAL A 109 3.39 -1.45 10.41
C VAL A 109 4.34 -1.71 9.24
N VAL A 110 4.12 -2.80 8.51
CA VAL A 110 4.81 -3.10 7.27
C VAL A 110 3.91 -2.71 6.11
N VAL A 111 4.38 -1.86 5.22
CA VAL A 111 3.59 -1.31 4.12
C VAL A 111 4.08 -1.85 2.78
N VAL A 112 3.13 -2.35 2.00
CA VAL A 112 3.26 -2.69 0.58
C VAL A 112 2.09 -2.04 -0.18
N GLY A 113 2.23 -1.76 -1.46
CA GLY A 113 1.09 -1.26 -2.22
C GLY A 113 1.36 -0.16 -3.23
N ALA A 114 0.31 0.62 -3.55
CA ALA A 114 0.36 1.66 -4.58
C ALA A 114 -0.52 2.89 -4.19
N MET A 115 -0.23 4.06 -4.73
CA MET A 115 0.98 4.44 -5.49
C MET A 115 2.04 5.01 -4.54
N SER A 116 3.31 4.78 -4.85
CA SER A 116 4.44 5.24 -4.01
C SER A 116 4.36 6.70 -3.62
N HIS A 117 3.93 7.60 -4.53
CA HIS A 117 3.86 9.04 -4.34
C HIS A 117 2.51 9.56 -3.81
N MET A 118 1.53 8.67 -3.61
CA MET A 118 0.18 9.04 -3.15
C MET A 118 -0.19 8.25 -1.90
N CYS A 119 -0.94 7.16 -2.05
CA CYS A 119 -1.52 6.45 -0.90
C CYS A 119 -0.47 5.80 -0.01
N VAL A 120 0.64 5.31 -0.57
CA VAL A 120 1.76 4.77 0.21
C VAL A 120 2.43 5.90 1.00
N ASP A 121 2.84 7.00 0.35
CA ASP A 121 3.47 8.16 1.02
C ASP A 121 2.57 8.70 2.14
N ALA A 122 1.29 8.97 1.84
CA ALA A 122 0.35 9.50 2.82
C ALA A 122 0.10 8.55 4.00
N GLY A 123 -0.05 7.25 3.73
CA GLY A 123 -0.28 6.23 4.76
C GLY A 123 0.94 6.04 5.66
N VAL A 124 2.14 5.99 5.08
CA VAL A 124 3.41 5.83 5.82
C VAL A 124 3.66 7.01 6.75
N ARG A 125 3.54 8.26 6.24
CA ARG A 125 3.70 9.47 7.06
C ARG A 125 2.69 9.50 8.20
N ALA A 126 1.42 9.22 7.91
CA ALA A 126 0.38 9.17 8.93
C ALA A 126 0.64 8.09 9.98
N ALA A 127 1.07 6.89 9.59
CA ALA A 127 1.41 5.82 10.53
C ALA A 127 2.54 6.26 11.48
N ALA A 128 3.61 6.84 10.94
CA ALA A 128 4.74 7.34 11.74
C ALA A 128 4.32 8.48 12.69
N ASP A 129 3.53 9.44 12.20
CA ASP A 129 3.00 10.56 13.01
C ASP A 129 2.07 10.07 14.13
N LEU A 130 1.39 8.94 13.93
CA LEU A 130 0.56 8.27 14.94
C LEU A 130 1.36 7.41 15.93
N GLY A 131 2.69 7.32 15.77
CA GLY A 131 3.61 6.66 16.69
C GLY A 131 3.94 5.22 16.37
N TYR A 132 3.53 4.69 15.22
CA TYR A 132 3.98 3.36 14.76
C TYR A 132 5.39 3.41 14.19
N SER A 133 6.19 2.37 14.45
CA SER A 133 7.37 2.10 13.64
C SER A 133 6.90 1.63 12.25
N VAL A 134 7.52 2.10 11.18
CA VAL A 134 7.09 1.75 9.83
C VAL A 134 8.24 1.12 9.05
N ILE A 135 7.95 0.00 8.39
CA ILE A 135 8.79 -0.60 7.36
C ILE A 135 8.05 -0.46 6.03
N VAL A 136 8.71 0.06 5.01
CA VAL A 136 8.20 0.01 3.63
C VAL A 136 9.01 -1.02 2.86
N VAL A 137 8.31 -2.02 2.30
CA VAL A 137 8.93 -2.96 1.36
C VAL A 137 8.88 -2.32 -0.02
N HIS A 138 9.96 -1.62 -0.36
CA HIS A 138 9.96 -0.67 -1.46
C HIS A 138 9.74 -1.31 -2.84
N ASP A 139 10.26 -2.51 -3.08
CA ASP A 139 10.08 -3.26 -4.34
C ASP A 139 8.74 -4.01 -4.42
N ALA A 140 7.93 -3.96 -3.35
CA ALA A 140 6.52 -4.31 -3.32
C ALA A 140 5.60 -3.08 -3.45
N CYS A 141 6.14 -1.96 -3.92
CA CYS A 141 5.41 -0.73 -4.22
C CYS A 141 5.58 -0.32 -5.67
N ALA A 142 4.54 0.28 -6.25
CA ALA A 142 4.53 0.74 -7.64
C ALA A 142 3.99 2.17 -7.77
N THR A 143 4.32 2.82 -8.90
CA THR A 143 3.84 4.15 -9.26
C THR A 143 3.81 4.33 -10.79
N LEU A 144 3.59 5.54 -11.24
CA LEU A 144 3.53 5.89 -12.67
C LEU A 144 4.41 7.13 -12.97
N ASP A 145 4.59 7.43 -14.26
CA ASP A 145 5.24 8.64 -14.71
C ASP A 145 4.40 9.86 -14.31
N LEU A 146 5.07 10.94 -13.94
CA LEU A 146 4.42 12.21 -13.58
C LEU A 146 4.87 13.33 -14.53
N GLU A 147 4.02 14.33 -14.67
CA GLU A 147 4.31 15.55 -15.40
C GLU A 147 3.89 16.77 -14.58
N PHE A 148 4.77 17.77 -14.51
CA PHE A 148 4.46 19.05 -13.89
C PHE A 148 5.04 20.19 -14.77
N GLY A 149 4.17 20.97 -15.37
CA GLY A 149 4.55 21.93 -16.41
C GLY A 149 5.21 21.18 -17.58
N ASP A 150 6.41 21.60 -17.93
CA ASP A 150 7.19 20.99 -19.03
C ASP A 150 8.14 19.87 -18.55
N VAL A 151 8.10 19.51 -17.25
CA VAL A 151 8.99 18.52 -16.64
C VAL A 151 8.30 17.17 -16.57
N LYS A 152 8.86 16.18 -17.25
CA LYS A 152 8.44 14.78 -17.17
C LYS A 152 9.37 14.02 -16.23
N VAL A 153 8.79 13.25 -15.33
CA VAL A 153 9.51 12.46 -14.33
C VAL A 153 9.07 11.01 -14.47
N SER A 154 10.01 10.12 -14.77
CA SER A 154 9.70 8.71 -14.93
C SER A 154 9.25 8.07 -13.61
N ALA A 155 8.45 7.02 -13.68
CA ALA A 155 8.00 6.24 -12.53
C ALA A 155 9.17 5.81 -11.63
N THR A 156 10.30 5.41 -12.23
CA THR A 156 11.51 5.04 -11.48
C THR A 156 12.06 6.22 -10.67
N GLN A 157 12.09 7.42 -11.25
CA GLN A 157 12.54 8.63 -10.55
C GLN A 157 11.55 9.06 -9.47
N VAL A 158 10.25 9.02 -9.76
CA VAL A 158 9.19 9.29 -8.78
C VAL A 158 9.32 8.34 -7.59
N HIS A 159 9.41 7.04 -7.86
CA HIS A 159 9.55 6.02 -6.82
C HIS A 159 10.80 6.26 -5.97
N ALA A 160 11.96 6.46 -6.60
CA ALA A 160 13.22 6.71 -5.90
C ALA A 160 13.16 7.96 -5.01
N ALA A 161 12.57 9.06 -5.50
CA ALA A 161 12.40 10.28 -4.73
C ALA A 161 11.50 10.09 -3.50
N MET A 162 10.37 9.38 -3.68
CA MET A 162 9.44 9.10 -2.57
C MET A 162 10.07 8.18 -1.53
N MET A 163 10.72 7.09 -1.96
CA MET A 163 11.41 6.18 -1.03
C MET A 163 12.52 6.91 -0.28
N ALA A 164 13.34 7.72 -0.94
CA ALA A 164 14.36 8.54 -0.27
C ALA A 164 13.76 9.48 0.77
N ALA A 165 12.64 10.13 0.46
CA ALA A 165 11.95 11.03 1.40
C ALA A 165 11.38 10.29 2.62
N LEU A 166 10.77 9.11 2.41
CA LEU A 166 10.23 8.28 3.50
C LEU A 166 11.37 7.72 4.37
N GLY A 167 12.45 7.24 3.75
CA GLY A 167 13.61 6.69 4.46
C GLY A 167 14.38 7.72 5.27
N PHE A 168 14.24 9.00 4.94
CA PHE A 168 14.91 10.08 5.69
C PHE A 168 14.37 10.25 7.12
N ALA A 169 13.04 10.10 7.33
CA ALA A 169 12.44 10.44 8.62
C ALA A 169 11.26 9.57 9.08
N TYR A 170 10.66 8.76 8.21
CA TYR A 170 9.37 8.13 8.50
C TYR A 170 9.42 6.62 8.56
N ALA A 171 10.29 5.97 7.79
CA ALA A 171 10.27 4.52 7.65
C ALA A 171 11.65 3.90 7.45
N THR A 172 11.79 2.65 7.84
CA THR A 172 12.89 1.80 7.40
C THR A 172 12.51 1.21 6.04
N LEU A 173 13.38 1.38 5.04
CA LEU A 173 13.17 0.80 3.72
C LEU A 173 13.87 -0.55 3.64
N LYS A 174 13.16 -1.56 3.13
CA LYS A 174 13.71 -2.89 2.85
C LYS A 174 13.26 -3.34 1.47
N SER A 175 14.08 -4.12 0.78
CA SER A 175 13.61 -4.95 -0.32
C SER A 175 12.81 -6.14 0.24
N THR A 176 12.06 -6.82 -0.63
CA THR A 176 11.36 -8.05 -0.27
C THR A 176 12.31 -9.09 0.32
N ASP A 177 13.46 -9.30 -0.34
CA ASP A 177 14.46 -10.27 0.13
C ASP A 177 15.05 -9.89 1.50
N GLU A 178 15.37 -8.61 1.72
CA GLU A 178 15.84 -8.11 3.02
C GLU A 178 14.78 -8.23 4.12
N TYR A 179 13.53 -7.99 3.78
CA TYR A 179 12.41 -8.14 4.72
C TYR A 179 12.20 -9.60 5.12
N LEU A 180 12.23 -10.53 4.17
CA LEU A 180 12.02 -11.96 4.41
C LEU A 180 13.21 -12.62 5.12
N ALA A 181 14.41 -12.09 4.97
CA ALA A 181 15.60 -12.58 5.68
C ALA A 181 15.62 -12.24 7.18
N GLY A 182 14.74 -11.34 7.67
CA GLY A 182 14.60 -10.96 9.08
C GLY A 182 15.00 -9.51 9.30
#